data_10c53a530d230a97e2bbcec756977898
#
_entry.id   10c53a530d230a97e2bbcec756977898
#
_cell.length_a   1.000
_cell.length_b   1.000
_cell.length_c   1.000
_cell.angle_alpha   90.00
_cell.angle_beta   90.00
_cell.angle_gamma   90.00
#
_symmetry.space_group_name_H-M   'P 1'
#
loop_
_entity.id
_entity.type
_entity.pdbx_description
1 polymer ?
#
loop_
_entity_poly.entity_id
_entity_poly.type
_entity_poly.pdbx_seq_one_letter_code
_entity_poly.pdbx_strand_id
1 'polypeptide(L)'
;MHPRILWWKAPLREVQNCPQDYQRELTVSDDFKPGLEGVIAFESEIAEPDKEGSALRYRGVDIEDLVGRVSFGNVWGLLVDDEFNPGLPNAEVFPLPVHSGDVRVDVQSAIAMLAPAWGFKPLLDISDEEARSNLARASVMVLSYLAQAARGIVSPAVPESEIDKAHTVVERMMIRWRGEPDPLHVRAIDAYFVSAAEHGMNASTFTGRVIASTGADVCAALSGAIGAMSGPLHGGAPSRVLHMIEEVEKTGNAEAYVKDLLDRKERLMGFGHRVYRAEDPRARTLRRTAKELNAPRYAVAEALEQAALKELRERQPDRVLETNVEFWAAIILDFAQVPAPLFTSMFTAARTAGWSAHILEQKRTGRLIRPSARYVGKAARKPEDVKGWDASVEQLHK
;
A
#
# COMPACT_ATOMS: atom_id res chain seq x y z
N MET A 1 37.13 20.46 21.97
CA MET A 1 37.50 19.03 21.93
C MET A 1 36.57 18.33 20.98
N HIS A 2 37.06 17.99 19.78
CA HIS A 2 36.25 17.24 18.79
C HIS A 2 36.42 15.73 19.04
N PRO A 3 35.34 14.94 19.08
CA PRO A 3 35.47 13.49 19.10
C PRO A 3 35.86 12.98 17.70
N ARG A 4 36.96 12.26 17.63
CA ARG A 4 37.38 11.51 16.44
C ARG A 4 36.46 10.33 16.23
N ILE A 5 35.82 10.25 15.05
CA ILE A 5 35.10 9.08 14.58
C ILE A 5 36.10 8.00 14.26
N LEU A 6 36.10 6.94 15.06
CA LEU A 6 36.95 5.73 14.83
C LEU A 6 36.19 4.84 13.81
N TRP A 7 36.76 4.71 12.62
CA TRP A 7 36.38 3.68 11.67
C TRP A 7 36.77 2.30 12.18
N TRP A 8 35.80 1.44 12.36
CA TRP A 8 35.96 0.08 12.86
C TRP A 8 36.60 -0.79 11.75
N LYS A 9 37.80 -1.26 12.01
CA LYS A 9 38.46 -2.30 11.23
C LYS A 9 38.05 -3.66 11.76
N ALA A 10 37.07 -4.29 11.14
CA ALA A 10 36.83 -5.70 11.31
C ALA A 10 37.86 -6.50 10.52
N PRO A 11 38.45 -7.58 11.06
CA PRO A 11 39.35 -8.44 10.32
C PRO A 11 38.60 -9.19 9.22
N LEU A 12 39.09 -9.12 8.00
CA LEU A 12 38.63 -9.97 6.89
C LEU A 12 38.90 -11.45 7.29
N ARG A 13 37.82 -12.20 7.56
CA ARG A 13 37.93 -13.67 7.57
C ARG A 13 38.14 -14.12 6.13
N GLU A 14 39.26 -14.80 5.88
CA GLU A 14 39.54 -15.51 4.64
C GLU A 14 38.37 -16.50 4.39
N VAL A 15 37.61 -16.26 3.33
CA VAL A 15 36.68 -17.23 2.77
C VAL A 15 37.49 -18.21 1.96
N GLN A 16 37.97 -19.27 2.60
CA GLN A 16 38.50 -20.45 1.91
C GLN A 16 37.35 -21.28 1.37
N ASN A 17 37.45 -21.59 0.06
CA ASN A 17 36.63 -22.54 -0.69
C ASN A 17 35.20 -22.12 -1.07
N CYS A 18 35.10 -21.35 -2.15
CA CYS A 18 33.91 -21.38 -3.00
C CYS A 18 33.98 -22.66 -3.88
N PRO A 19 32.94 -23.53 -3.85
CA PRO A 19 32.90 -24.70 -4.73
C PRO A 19 32.87 -24.25 -6.22
N GLN A 20 33.67 -24.90 -7.07
CA GLN A 20 33.78 -24.63 -8.51
C GLN A 20 32.57 -24.98 -9.35
N ASP A 21 31.40 -25.25 -8.76
CA ASP A 21 30.18 -25.67 -9.47
C ASP A 21 29.21 -24.52 -9.82
N TYR A 22 29.64 -23.26 -9.79
CA TYR A 22 28.78 -22.10 -10.14
C TYR A 22 28.90 -21.64 -11.61
N GLN A 23 29.47 -22.47 -12.51
CA GLN A 23 29.36 -22.30 -13.97
C GLN A 23 28.20 -23.14 -14.52
N ARG A 24 27.00 -23.08 -13.94
CA ARG A 24 25.80 -23.34 -14.73
C ARG A 24 25.60 -22.10 -15.60
N GLU A 25 25.88 -22.23 -16.90
CA GLU A 25 25.39 -21.34 -17.94
C GLU A 25 23.90 -21.10 -17.66
N LEU A 26 23.59 -19.94 -17.08
CA LEU A 26 22.25 -19.38 -17.13
C LEU A 26 21.99 -19.13 -18.62
N THR A 27 21.42 -20.11 -19.32
CA THR A 27 20.70 -19.84 -20.55
C THR A 27 19.63 -18.84 -20.18
N VAL A 28 19.92 -17.55 -20.38
CA VAL A 28 18.93 -16.47 -20.27
C VAL A 28 17.88 -16.81 -21.32
N SER A 29 16.77 -17.37 -20.89
CA SER A 29 15.63 -17.58 -21.78
C SER A 29 15.29 -16.24 -22.44
N ASP A 30 14.99 -16.24 -23.70
CA ASP A 30 14.73 -15.04 -24.51
C ASP A 30 13.39 -14.37 -24.16
N ASP A 31 12.82 -14.71 -23.00
CA ASP A 31 11.54 -14.28 -22.50
C ASP A 31 11.64 -12.95 -21.74
N PHE A 32 11.96 -11.88 -22.48
CA PHE A 32 11.81 -10.54 -21.94
C PHE A 32 10.32 -10.21 -21.75
N LYS A 33 9.90 -10.01 -20.49
CA LYS A 33 8.54 -9.59 -20.12
C LYS A 33 8.58 -8.15 -19.62
N PRO A 34 8.18 -7.15 -20.42
CA PRO A 34 8.14 -5.76 -19.99
C PRO A 34 7.31 -5.58 -18.73
N GLY A 35 7.86 -4.90 -17.72
CA GLY A 35 7.17 -4.65 -16.46
C GLY A 35 6.90 -5.90 -15.62
N LEU A 36 7.47 -7.06 -15.95
CA LEU A 36 7.24 -8.37 -15.32
C LEU A 36 5.77 -8.82 -15.41
N GLU A 37 5.00 -8.34 -16.36
CA GLU A 37 3.59 -8.71 -16.52
C GLU A 37 3.45 -10.21 -16.80
N GLY A 38 2.63 -10.91 -15.98
CA GLY A 38 2.43 -12.34 -16.06
C GLY A 38 3.58 -13.20 -15.52
N VAL A 39 4.66 -12.61 -15.01
CA VAL A 39 5.74 -13.35 -14.34
C VAL A 39 5.34 -13.70 -12.92
N ILE A 40 5.34 -14.98 -12.59
CA ILE A 40 5.18 -15.46 -11.21
C ILE A 40 6.54 -15.33 -10.52
N ALA A 41 6.64 -14.36 -9.61
CA ALA A 41 7.89 -14.09 -8.88
C ALA A 41 8.01 -14.86 -7.56
N PHE A 42 6.86 -15.23 -6.95
CA PHE A 42 6.80 -15.92 -5.66
C PHE A 42 5.60 -16.85 -5.60
N GLU A 43 5.67 -17.85 -4.75
CA GLU A 43 4.54 -18.54 -4.16
C GLU A 43 4.18 -17.80 -2.86
N SER A 44 2.89 -17.71 -2.52
CA SER A 44 2.39 -17.00 -1.35
C SER A 44 1.12 -17.65 -0.84
N GLU A 45 1.03 -17.75 0.49
CA GLU A 45 -0.15 -18.29 1.19
C GLU A 45 -1.05 -17.18 1.75
N ILE A 46 -0.73 -15.89 1.50
CA ILE A 46 -1.32 -14.75 2.19
C ILE A 46 -2.70 -14.40 1.63
N ALA A 47 -2.83 -14.28 0.30
CA ALA A 47 -4.08 -13.89 -0.32
C ALA A 47 -4.27 -14.49 -1.70
N GLU A 48 -5.51 -14.85 -2.01
CA GLU A 48 -5.95 -15.36 -3.30
C GLU A 48 -6.97 -14.40 -3.93
N PRO A 49 -6.56 -13.53 -4.86
CA PRO A 49 -7.51 -12.84 -5.72
C PRO A 49 -7.95 -13.80 -6.85
N ASP A 50 -9.16 -14.32 -6.74
CA ASP A 50 -9.76 -15.20 -7.75
C ASP A 50 -10.19 -14.38 -8.96
N LYS A 51 -9.49 -14.55 -10.08
CA LYS A 51 -9.68 -13.76 -11.31
C LYS A 51 -11.04 -14.00 -11.96
N GLU A 52 -11.51 -15.22 -11.93
CA GLU A 52 -12.72 -15.66 -12.63
C GLU A 52 -13.95 -15.67 -11.70
N GLY A 53 -13.75 -16.08 -10.44
CA GLY A 53 -14.83 -16.22 -9.45
C GLY A 53 -15.21 -14.94 -8.73
N SER A 54 -14.53 -13.82 -9.01
CA SER A 54 -14.79 -12.55 -8.31
C SER A 54 -14.76 -12.66 -6.78
N ALA A 55 -13.80 -13.39 -6.25
CA ALA A 55 -13.55 -13.55 -4.82
C ALA A 55 -12.17 -13.01 -4.43
N LEU A 56 -12.03 -12.58 -3.20
CA LEU A 56 -10.76 -12.26 -2.57
C LEU A 56 -10.71 -12.94 -1.20
N ARG A 57 -9.73 -13.81 -1.01
CA ARG A 57 -9.57 -14.56 0.24
C ARG A 57 -8.28 -14.18 0.92
N TYR A 58 -8.34 -13.93 2.22
CA TYR A 58 -7.20 -13.73 3.12
C TYR A 58 -6.98 -15.02 3.89
N ARG A 59 -5.85 -15.70 3.68
CA ARG A 59 -5.59 -17.02 4.27
C ARG A 59 -6.77 -18.01 4.08
N GLY A 60 -7.38 -17.98 2.90
CA GLY A 60 -8.53 -18.83 2.57
C GLY A 60 -9.90 -18.33 3.03
N VAL A 61 -9.97 -17.25 3.84
CA VAL A 61 -11.24 -16.67 4.32
C VAL A 61 -11.69 -15.56 3.37
N ASP A 62 -12.93 -15.64 2.88
CA ASP A 62 -13.48 -14.64 1.96
C ASP A 62 -13.67 -13.29 2.67
N ILE A 63 -13.28 -12.20 2.01
CA ILE A 63 -13.45 -10.85 2.57
C ILE A 63 -14.90 -10.49 2.84
N GLU A 64 -15.84 -11.10 2.14
CA GLU A 64 -17.28 -10.87 2.39
C GLU A 64 -17.73 -11.35 3.77
N ASP A 65 -17.03 -12.34 4.31
CA ASP A 65 -17.23 -12.82 5.68
C ASP A 65 -16.49 -12.00 6.73
N LEU A 66 -15.51 -11.18 6.32
CA LEU A 66 -14.68 -10.38 7.23
C LEU A 66 -15.19 -8.96 7.38
N VAL A 67 -15.51 -8.29 6.25
CA VAL A 67 -15.88 -6.86 6.23
C VAL A 67 -17.14 -6.59 7.04
N GLY A 68 -17.02 -5.73 8.06
CA GLY A 68 -18.09 -5.37 8.97
C GLY A 68 -18.38 -6.39 10.08
N ARG A 69 -17.65 -7.51 10.14
CA ARG A 69 -17.82 -8.56 11.17
C ARG A 69 -16.62 -8.68 12.11
N VAL A 70 -15.42 -8.42 11.60
CA VAL A 70 -14.18 -8.45 12.40
C VAL A 70 -13.42 -7.14 12.23
N SER A 71 -12.64 -6.75 13.24
CA SER A 71 -11.87 -5.51 13.19
C SER A 71 -10.63 -5.65 12.29
N PHE A 72 -10.12 -4.52 11.79
CA PHE A 72 -8.87 -4.49 11.04
C PHE A 72 -7.68 -5.10 11.83
N GLY A 73 -7.63 -4.90 13.15
CA GLY A 73 -6.60 -5.53 13.98
C GLY A 73 -6.63 -7.06 13.94
N ASN A 74 -7.83 -7.65 13.93
CA ASN A 74 -8.00 -9.10 13.79
C ASN A 74 -7.62 -9.59 12.38
N VAL A 75 -7.92 -8.80 11.34
CA VAL A 75 -7.50 -9.11 9.95
C VAL A 75 -6.00 -9.02 9.79
N TRP A 76 -5.35 -8.06 10.48
CA TRP A 76 -3.89 -8.02 10.53
C TRP A 76 -3.32 -9.33 11.13
N GLY A 77 -3.90 -9.81 12.24
CA GLY A 77 -3.54 -11.10 12.84
C GLY A 77 -3.76 -12.27 11.90
N LEU A 78 -4.92 -12.33 11.22
CA LEU A 78 -5.20 -13.37 10.22
C LEU A 78 -4.14 -13.39 9.12
N LEU A 79 -3.79 -12.24 8.54
CA LEU A 79 -2.82 -12.17 7.45
C LEU A 79 -1.40 -12.54 7.88
N VAL A 80 -0.96 -12.11 9.06
CA VAL A 80 0.42 -12.27 9.53
C VAL A 80 0.63 -13.55 10.31
N ASP A 81 -0.33 -13.92 11.18
CA ASP A 81 -0.23 -15.02 12.13
C ASP A 81 -1.11 -16.23 11.75
N ASP A 82 -1.97 -16.09 10.71
CA ASP A 82 -3.00 -17.06 10.32
C ASP A 82 -4.03 -17.33 11.44
N GLU A 83 -4.29 -16.32 12.30
CA GLU A 83 -5.20 -16.40 13.43
C GLU A 83 -5.97 -15.08 13.63
N PHE A 84 -7.24 -15.16 14.06
CA PHE A 84 -8.02 -14.01 14.51
C PHE A 84 -7.63 -13.60 15.94
N ASN A 85 -6.42 -13.16 16.12
CA ASN A 85 -5.98 -12.60 17.39
C ASN A 85 -5.91 -11.06 17.31
N PRO A 86 -5.80 -10.33 18.44
CA PRO A 86 -5.54 -8.89 18.42
C PRO A 86 -4.09 -8.64 17.98
N GLY A 87 -3.80 -8.86 16.69
CA GLY A 87 -2.46 -8.90 16.13
C GLY A 87 -1.63 -7.64 16.33
N LEU A 88 -2.28 -6.49 16.59
CA LEU A 88 -1.65 -5.19 16.72
C LEU A 88 -1.65 -4.68 18.16
N PRO A 89 -0.50 -4.21 18.69
CA PRO A 89 -0.42 -3.55 19.99
C PRO A 89 -1.03 -2.14 19.93
N ASN A 90 -1.11 -1.46 21.08
CA ASN A 90 -1.32 -0.03 21.11
C ASN A 90 -0.11 0.70 20.53
N ALA A 91 -0.36 1.78 19.79
CA ALA A 91 0.73 2.63 19.31
C ALA A 91 1.46 3.27 20.50
N GLU A 92 2.78 3.28 20.43
CA GLU A 92 3.61 3.96 21.42
C GLU A 92 3.40 5.48 21.35
N VAL A 93 3.55 6.16 22.47
CA VAL A 93 3.52 7.62 22.55
C VAL A 93 4.80 8.16 21.92
N PHE A 94 4.78 8.35 20.62
CA PHE A 94 5.91 8.83 19.84
C PHE A 94 5.44 9.92 18.87
N PRO A 95 5.87 11.19 19.07
CA PRO A 95 5.41 12.29 18.23
C PRO A 95 5.90 12.14 16.79
N LEU A 96 5.07 12.62 15.87
CA LEU A 96 5.44 12.70 14.45
C LEU A 96 6.66 13.63 14.30
N PRO A 97 7.80 13.14 13.79
CA PRO A 97 9.04 13.93 13.78
C PRO A 97 9.17 14.85 12.56
N VAL A 98 8.30 14.73 11.57
CA VAL A 98 8.37 15.46 10.29
C VAL A 98 7.03 16.11 9.98
N HIS A 99 7.04 17.37 9.58
CA HIS A 99 5.87 18.18 9.25
C HIS A 99 6.11 18.94 7.94
N SER A 100 6.07 18.25 6.81
CA SER A 100 6.28 18.83 5.48
C SER A 100 5.01 19.49 4.91
N GLY A 101 3.84 19.16 5.47
CA GLY A 101 2.53 19.53 4.94
C GLY A 101 1.97 18.50 3.94
N ASP A 102 2.73 17.48 3.60
CA ASP A 102 2.27 16.30 2.82
C ASP A 102 2.23 15.09 3.77
N VAL A 103 1.02 14.67 4.13
CA VAL A 103 0.80 13.58 5.10
C VAL A 103 1.52 12.29 4.71
N ARG A 104 1.53 11.96 3.41
CA ARG A 104 2.23 10.77 2.93
C ARG A 104 3.74 10.87 3.15
N VAL A 105 4.35 12.04 2.85
CA VAL A 105 5.78 12.29 3.07
C VAL A 105 6.11 12.18 4.56
N ASP A 106 5.29 12.79 5.39
CA ASP A 106 5.48 12.82 6.83
C ASP A 106 5.44 11.40 7.42
N VAL A 107 4.42 10.60 7.07
CA VAL A 107 4.29 9.21 7.53
C VAL A 107 5.43 8.34 7.00
N GLN A 108 5.78 8.44 5.72
CA GLN A 108 6.86 7.64 5.12
C GLN A 108 8.21 7.92 5.78
N SER A 109 8.53 9.19 5.98
CA SER A 109 9.79 9.61 6.60
C SER A 109 9.84 9.21 8.07
N ALA A 110 8.74 9.38 8.79
CA ALA A 110 8.63 9.00 10.20
C ALA A 110 8.83 7.49 10.40
N ILE A 111 8.24 6.66 9.55
CA ILE A 111 8.44 5.20 9.59
C ILE A 111 9.90 4.83 9.34
N ALA A 112 10.56 5.45 8.36
CA ALA A 112 11.99 5.21 8.11
C ALA A 112 12.87 5.58 9.32
N MET A 113 12.48 6.57 10.11
CA MET A 113 13.21 7.01 11.30
C MET A 113 13.01 6.10 12.52
N LEU A 114 12.00 5.24 12.53
CA LEU A 114 11.73 4.36 13.69
C LEU A 114 12.82 3.33 13.92
N ALA A 115 13.40 2.75 12.87
CA ALA A 115 14.39 1.70 13.02
C ALA A 115 15.60 2.14 13.88
N PRO A 116 16.29 3.24 13.58
CA PRO A 116 17.38 3.72 14.44
C PRO A 116 16.87 4.24 15.80
N ALA A 117 15.67 4.82 15.87
CA ALA A 117 15.12 5.34 17.12
C ALA A 117 14.79 4.23 18.14
N TRP A 118 14.34 3.08 17.65
CA TRP A 118 13.93 1.93 18.48
C TRP A 118 14.95 0.79 18.49
N GLY A 119 16.08 0.96 17.80
CA GLY A 119 17.14 -0.04 17.74
C GLY A 119 16.74 -1.29 16.96
N PHE A 120 15.84 -1.17 15.98
CA PHE A 120 15.47 -2.30 15.12
C PHE A 120 16.66 -2.75 14.30
N LYS A 121 16.89 -4.07 14.32
CA LYS A 121 17.99 -4.70 13.60
C LYS A 121 17.56 -5.15 12.20
N PRO A 122 18.52 -5.41 11.29
CA PRO A 122 18.26 -6.07 10.02
C PRO A 122 17.48 -7.37 10.18
N LEU A 123 16.58 -7.67 9.25
CA LEU A 123 15.79 -8.92 9.24
C LEU A 123 16.64 -10.19 9.28
N LEU A 124 17.88 -10.11 8.77
CA LEU A 124 18.84 -11.22 8.83
C LEU A 124 19.33 -11.54 10.24
N ASP A 125 19.31 -10.57 11.15
CA ASP A 125 19.93 -10.66 12.48
C ASP A 125 18.91 -10.91 13.59
N ILE A 126 17.63 -11.08 13.25
CA ILE A 126 16.54 -11.25 14.22
C ILE A 126 15.71 -12.52 13.95
N SER A 127 15.01 -13.02 14.95
CA SER A 127 14.07 -14.13 14.78
C SER A 127 12.81 -13.70 14.04
N ASP A 128 11.96 -14.66 13.66
CA ASP A 128 10.66 -14.38 13.04
C ASP A 128 9.71 -13.71 14.02
N GLU A 129 9.75 -14.10 15.29
CA GLU A 129 8.95 -13.51 16.36
C GLU A 129 9.34 -12.05 16.61
N GLU A 130 10.64 -11.73 16.60
CA GLU A 130 11.13 -10.36 16.72
C GLU A 130 10.73 -9.54 15.48
N ALA A 131 10.87 -10.09 14.26
CA ALA A 131 10.44 -9.44 13.04
C ALA A 131 8.93 -9.18 13.04
N ARG A 132 8.13 -10.17 13.45
CA ARG A 132 6.67 -10.03 13.62
C ARG A 132 6.30 -8.94 14.62
N SER A 133 6.98 -8.90 15.77
CA SER A 133 6.78 -7.87 16.79
C SER A 133 7.12 -6.47 16.27
N ASN A 134 8.25 -6.33 15.59
CA ASN A 134 8.67 -5.06 14.98
C ASN A 134 7.70 -4.60 13.89
N LEU A 135 7.17 -5.51 13.07
CA LEU A 135 6.14 -5.21 12.06
C LEU A 135 4.84 -4.73 12.71
N ALA A 136 4.40 -5.37 13.80
CA ALA A 136 3.20 -4.96 14.52
C ALA A 136 3.35 -3.55 15.11
N ARG A 137 4.49 -3.27 15.78
CA ARG A 137 4.81 -1.95 16.33
C ARG A 137 4.89 -0.88 15.22
N ALA A 138 5.59 -1.14 14.13
CA ALA A 138 5.68 -0.20 13.01
C ALA A 138 4.31 0.03 12.33
N SER A 139 3.48 -1.00 12.18
CA SER A 139 2.15 -0.87 11.58
C SER A 139 1.24 0.06 12.37
N VAL A 140 1.15 -0.08 13.69
CA VAL A 140 0.33 0.82 14.51
C VAL A 140 0.88 2.25 14.51
N MET A 141 2.19 2.43 14.31
CA MET A 141 2.77 3.77 14.17
C MET A 141 2.42 4.41 12.82
N VAL A 142 2.21 3.65 11.74
CA VAL A 142 1.65 4.20 10.50
C VAL A 142 0.28 4.83 10.77
N LEU A 143 -0.60 4.14 11.50
CA LEU A 143 -1.92 4.66 11.86
C LEU A 143 -1.81 5.89 12.80
N SER A 144 -0.93 5.83 13.79
CA SER A 144 -0.69 6.92 14.72
C SER A 144 -0.16 8.17 14.03
N TYR A 145 0.84 8.02 13.17
CA TYR A 145 1.43 9.13 12.42
C TYR A 145 0.46 9.72 11.39
N LEU A 146 -0.33 8.88 10.72
CA LEU A 146 -1.40 9.36 9.86
C LEU A 146 -2.39 10.25 10.64
N ALA A 147 -2.83 9.79 11.81
CA ALA A 147 -3.75 10.55 12.66
C ALA A 147 -3.13 11.88 13.14
N GLN A 148 -1.87 11.88 13.57
CA GLN A 148 -1.14 13.07 13.99
C GLN A 148 -0.97 14.07 12.84
N ALA A 149 -0.55 13.60 11.65
CA ALA A 149 -0.40 14.42 10.46
C ALA A 149 -1.74 15.02 9.99
N ALA A 150 -2.79 14.21 9.99
CA ALA A 150 -4.14 14.64 9.60
C ALA A 150 -4.74 15.65 10.61
N ARG A 151 -4.43 15.52 11.91
CA ARG A 151 -4.83 16.47 12.93
C ARG A 151 -4.09 17.82 12.79
N GLY A 152 -2.86 17.78 12.30
CA GLY A 152 -2.01 18.95 12.10
C GLY A 152 -1.40 19.50 13.40
N ILE A 153 -0.38 20.33 13.24
CA ILE A 153 0.42 20.88 14.36
C ILE A 153 -0.29 21.97 15.16
N VAL A 154 -1.34 22.57 14.60
CA VAL A 154 -2.07 23.67 15.25
C VAL A 154 -3.05 23.15 16.31
N SER A 155 -3.59 21.96 16.10
CA SER A 155 -4.51 21.34 17.05
C SER A 155 -3.75 20.64 18.17
N PRO A 156 -4.12 20.85 19.45
CA PRO A 156 -3.48 20.15 20.56
C PRO A 156 -3.65 18.62 20.40
N ALA A 157 -2.65 17.86 20.80
CA ALA A 157 -2.72 16.40 20.80
C ALA A 157 -3.86 15.92 21.71
N VAL A 158 -4.54 14.86 21.29
CA VAL A 158 -5.55 14.20 22.13
C VAL A 158 -4.84 13.47 23.26
N PRO A 159 -5.26 13.62 24.53
CA PRO A 159 -4.67 12.91 25.65
C PRO A 159 -4.72 11.38 25.44
N GLU A 160 -3.65 10.67 25.80
CA GLU A 160 -3.59 9.20 25.68
C GLU A 160 -4.70 8.52 26.49
N SER A 161 -5.10 9.11 27.64
CA SER A 161 -6.22 8.59 28.43
C SER A 161 -7.57 8.58 27.70
N GLU A 162 -7.76 9.45 26.70
CA GLU A 162 -8.94 9.42 25.85
C GLU A 162 -8.79 8.37 24.75
N ILE A 163 -7.59 8.25 24.16
CA ILE A 163 -7.28 7.27 23.13
C ILE A 163 -7.36 5.85 23.69
N ASP A 164 -6.98 5.65 24.94
CA ASP A 164 -7.01 4.34 25.62
C ASP A 164 -8.42 3.80 25.91
N LYS A 165 -9.46 4.63 25.75
CA LYS A 165 -10.86 4.18 25.84
C LYS A 165 -11.30 3.38 24.60
N ALA A 166 -10.56 3.46 23.51
CA ALA A 166 -10.87 2.78 22.27
C ALA A 166 -10.73 1.26 22.38
N HIS A 167 -11.62 0.54 21.68
CA HIS A 167 -11.64 -0.92 21.65
C HIS A 167 -10.89 -1.50 20.46
N THR A 168 -10.66 -0.72 19.39
CA THR A 168 -9.97 -1.16 18.17
C THR A 168 -8.86 -0.20 17.76
N VAL A 169 -7.90 -0.68 16.96
CA VAL A 169 -6.79 0.17 16.46
C VAL A 169 -7.29 1.28 15.52
N VAL A 170 -8.38 1.03 14.78
CA VAL A 170 -9.00 2.04 13.92
C VAL A 170 -9.69 3.11 14.77
N GLU A 171 -10.41 2.73 15.81
CA GLU A 171 -11.00 3.68 16.75
C GLU A 171 -9.93 4.53 17.44
N ARG A 172 -8.80 3.93 17.89
CA ARG A 172 -7.65 4.66 18.42
C ARG A 172 -7.12 5.69 17.44
N MET A 173 -6.94 5.31 16.18
CA MET A 173 -6.50 6.21 15.12
C MET A 173 -7.50 7.38 14.95
N MET A 174 -8.79 7.09 14.91
CA MET A 174 -9.84 8.10 14.72
C MET A 174 -9.96 9.05 15.90
N ILE A 175 -9.84 8.56 17.15
CA ILE A 175 -9.81 9.40 18.36
C ILE A 175 -8.54 10.28 18.33
N ARG A 176 -7.37 9.73 18.06
CA ARG A 176 -6.13 10.49 17.95
C ARG A 176 -6.22 11.61 16.90
N TRP A 177 -6.92 11.36 15.81
CA TRP A 177 -7.14 12.36 14.77
C TRP A 177 -8.17 13.41 15.16
N ARG A 178 -9.37 12.99 15.62
CA ARG A 178 -10.56 13.86 15.76
C ARG A 178 -10.95 14.21 17.19
N GLY A 179 -10.47 13.47 18.17
CA GLY A 179 -10.91 13.55 19.57
C GLY A 179 -12.15 12.69 19.81
N GLU A 180 -13.29 13.10 19.29
CA GLU A 180 -14.58 12.39 19.43
C GLU A 180 -15.11 12.03 18.03
N PRO A 181 -14.69 10.89 17.45
CA PRO A 181 -15.19 10.47 16.15
C PRO A 181 -16.61 9.91 16.24
N ASP A 182 -17.41 10.11 15.19
CA ASP A 182 -18.69 9.43 15.04
C ASP A 182 -18.46 7.90 14.95
N PRO A 183 -19.13 7.06 15.75
CA PRO A 183 -18.99 5.61 15.70
C PRO A 183 -19.30 5.00 14.32
N LEU A 184 -20.20 5.60 13.54
CA LEU A 184 -20.49 5.15 12.17
C LEU A 184 -19.31 5.43 11.22
N HIS A 185 -18.59 6.56 11.43
CA HIS A 185 -17.38 6.85 10.68
C HIS A 185 -16.26 5.85 11.04
N VAL A 186 -16.12 5.46 12.31
CA VAL A 186 -15.16 4.43 12.74
C VAL A 186 -15.48 3.10 12.05
N ARG A 187 -16.76 2.67 12.03
CA ARG A 187 -17.20 1.45 11.33
C ARG A 187 -16.92 1.51 9.84
N ALA A 188 -17.14 2.65 9.19
CA ALA A 188 -16.86 2.86 7.78
C ALA A 188 -15.36 2.71 7.46
N ILE A 189 -14.50 3.35 8.25
CA ILE A 189 -13.05 3.26 8.08
C ILE A 189 -12.53 1.84 8.36
N ASP A 190 -13.04 1.17 9.39
CA ASP A 190 -12.66 -0.21 9.69
C ASP A 190 -13.02 -1.16 8.54
N ALA A 191 -14.24 -1.06 8.01
CA ALA A 191 -14.69 -1.83 6.85
C ALA A 191 -13.82 -1.56 5.60
N TYR A 192 -13.46 -0.29 5.35
CA TYR A 192 -12.54 0.07 4.29
C TYR A 192 -11.16 -0.53 4.51
N PHE A 193 -10.60 -0.46 5.72
CA PHE A 193 -9.30 -1.02 6.05
C PHE A 193 -9.27 -2.54 5.87
N VAL A 194 -10.30 -3.25 6.32
CA VAL A 194 -10.44 -4.70 6.09
C VAL A 194 -10.48 -5.02 4.60
N SER A 195 -11.28 -4.28 3.80
CA SER A 195 -11.39 -4.48 2.35
C SER A 195 -10.08 -4.22 1.61
N ALA A 196 -9.28 -3.26 2.08
CA ALA A 196 -8.06 -2.79 1.44
C ALA A 196 -6.78 -3.42 2.00
N ALA A 197 -6.89 -4.29 3.03
CA ALA A 197 -5.77 -4.84 3.80
C ALA A 197 -4.76 -5.58 2.93
N GLU A 198 -5.23 -6.36 1.95
CA GLU A 198 -4.37 -7.12 1.04
C GLU A 198 -5.03 -7.31 -0.34
N HIS A 199 -4.22 -7.53 -1.38
CA HIS A 199 -4.71 -7.80 -2.72
C HIS A 199 -3.65 -8.49 -3.61
N GLY A 200 -2.96 -9.47 -3.08
CA GLY A 200 -1.93 -10.21 -3.81
C GLY A 200 -0.75 -9.32 -4.25
N MET A 201 -0.07 -9.75 -5.31
CA MET A 201 1.12 -9.04 -5.80
C MET A 201 0.76 -7.78 -6.59
N ASN A 202 1.23 -6.65 -6.08
CA ASN A 202 1.12 -5.32 -6.68
C ASN A 202 2.42 -4.54 -6.48
N ALA A 203 2.51 -3.33 -7.03
CA ALA A 203 3.76 -2.56 -7.04
C ALA A 203 4.32 -2.29 -5.63
N SER A 204 3.49 -1.91 -4.66
CA SER A 204 3.97 -1.62 -3.30
C SER A 204 4.33 -2.89 -2.52
N THR A 205 3.57 -3.95 -2.66
CA THR A 205 3.87 -5.27 -2.07
C THR A 205 5.18 -5.82 -2.65
N PHE A 206 5.38 -5.73 -3.96
CA PHE A 206 6.62 -6.13 -4.62
C PHE A 206 7.81 -5.32 -4.11
N THR A 207 7.67 -4.00 -3.99
CA THR A 207 8.72 -3.12 -3.44
C THR A 207 9.08 -3.50 -2.02
N GLY A 208 8.09 -3.73 -1.14
CA GLY A 208 8.33 -4.19 0.23
C GLY A 208 9.08 -5.52 0.28
N ARG A 209 8.70 -6.49 -0.55
CA ARG A 209 9.40 -7.78 -0.68
C ARG A 209 10.81 -7.64 -1.21
N VAL A 210 11.05 -6.78 -2.21
CA VAL A 210 12.40 -6.52 -2.74
C VAL A 210 13.31 -6.00 -1.63
N ILE A 211 12.87 -5.02 -0.86
CA ILE A 211 13.65 -4.45 0.24
C ILE A 211 13.88 -5.51 1.34
N ALA A 212 12.83 -6.21 1.78
CA ALA A 212 12.94 -7.28 2.77
C ALA A 212 13.91 -8.39 2.33
N SER A 213 13.93 -8.72 1.03
CA SER A 213 14.83 -9.75 0.47
C SER A 213 16.31 -9.41 0.59
N THR A 214 16.65 -8.14 0.76
CA THR A 214 18.02 -7.68 1.01
C THR A 214 18.46 -7.87 2.47
N GLY A 215 17.52 -8.25 3.36
CA GLY A 215 17.76 -8.36 4.78
C GLY A 215 17.67 -7.03 5.55
N ALA A 216 17.23 -5.94 4.91
CA ALA A 216 17.01 -4.65 5.57
C ALA A 216 15.96 -4.76 6.70
N ASP A 217 15.91 -3.75 7.59
CA ASP A 217 14.94 -3.73 8.68
C ASP A 217 13.49 -3.55 8.20
N VAL A 218 12.52 -3.82 9.08
CA VAL A 218 11.09 -3.77 8.76
C VAL A 218 10.61 -2.38 8.37
N CYS A 219 11.19 -1.33 8.94
CA CYS A 219 10.80 0.06 8.66
C CYS A 219 11.28 0.50 7.28
N ALA A 220 12.46 0.07 6.85
CA ALA A 220 12.96 0.29 5.50
C ALA A 220 12.00 -0.33 4.47
N ALA A 221 11.55 -1.58 4.70
CA ALA A 221 10.62 -2.27 3.80
C ALA A 221 9.24 -1.59 3.77
N LEU A 222 8.67 -1.23 4.92
CA LEU A 222 7.39 -0.52 5.01
C LEU A 222 7.47 0.88 4.37
N SER A 223 8.52 1.66 4.67
CA SER A 223 8.72 2.99 4.07
C SER A 223 8.83 2.93 2.55
N GLY A 224 9.54 1.94 2.01
CA GLY A 224 9.61 1.72 0.56
C GLY A 224 8.26 1.35 -0.05
N ALA A 225 7.47 0.51 0.61
CA ALA A 225 6.12 0.17 0.17
C ALA A 225 5.18 1.39 0.18
N ILE A 226 5.27 2.26 1.20
CA ILE A 226 4.55 3.55 1.28
C ILE A 226 4.93 4.43 0.08
N GLY A 227 6.23 4.54 -0.22
CA GLY A 227 6.71 5.29 -1.39
C GLY A 227 6.12 4.79 -2.71
N ALA A 228 6.10 3.47 -2.92
CA ALA A 228 5.50 2.87 -4.11
C ALA A 228 3.97 3.09 -4.19
N MET A 229 3.26 3.06 -3.06
CA MET A 229 1.82 3.32 -2.98
C MET A 229 1.46 4.74 -3.42
N SER A 230 2.35 5.71 -3.24
CA SER A 230 2.10 7.12 -3.60
C SER A 230 2.03 7.38 -5.11
N GLY A 231 2.47 6.43 -5.93
CA GLY A 231 2.50 6.60 -7.38
C GLY A 231 1.10 6.76 -7.99
N PRO A 232 0.91 7.69 -8.95
CA PRO A 232 -0.41 7.96 -9.56
C PRO A 232 -0.99 6.77 -10.36
N LEU A 233 -0.16 5.79 -10.68
CA LEU A 233 -0.59 4.54 -11.33
C LEU A 233 -0.96 3.44 -10.32
N HIS A 234 -0.92 3.71 -9.01
CA HIS A 234 -1.16 2.74 -7.97
C HIS A 234 -2.20 3.21 -6.93
N GLY A 235 -1.95 4.22 -6.11
CA GLY A 235 -2.82 4.54 -4.96
C GLY A 235 -3.68 5.80 -5.09
N GLY A 236 -3.71 6.48 -6.24
CA GLY A 236 -4.24 7.85 -6.36
C GLY A 236 -5.63 8.05 -6.96
N ALA A 237 -6.44 7.00 -7.16
CA ALA A 237 -7.66 7.11 -7.96
C ALA A 237 -8.98 7.47 -7.23
N PRO A 238 -9.24 7.15 -5.92
CA PRO A 238 -10.56 7.38 -5.32
C PRO A 238 -11.00 8.85 -5.26
N SER A 239 -10.06 9.80 -5.15
CA SER A 239 -10.40 11.24 -5.13
C SER A 239 -11.04 11.74 -6.45
N ARG A 240 -10.71 11.11 -7.58
CA ARG A 240 -11.30 11.44 -8.88
C ARG A 240 -12.73 10.91 -9.02
N VAL A 241 -13.03 9.78 -8.37
CA VAL A 241 -14.41 9.25 -8.31
C VAL A 241 -15.31 10.22 -7.57
N LEU A 242 -14.86 10.77 -6.44
CA LEU A 242 -15.64 11.74 -5.67
C LEU A 242 -16.05 12.96 -6.52
N HIS A 243 -15.14 13.46 -7.35
CA HIS A 243 -15.46 14.55 -8.26
C HIS A 243 -16.58 14.20 -9.26
N MET A 244 -16.60 12.96 -9.79
CA MET A 244 -17.70 12.51 -10.67
C MET A 244 -19.05 12.49 -9.92
N ILE A 245 -19.06 12.03 -8.67
CA ILE A 245 -20.25 12.02 -7.82
C ILE A 245 -20.77 13.46 -7.61
N GLU A 246 -19.90 14.40 -7.28
CA GLU A 246 -20.24 15.81 -7.08
C GLU A 246 -20.84 16.45 -8.34
N GLU A 247 -20.33 16.13 -9.52
CA GLU A 247 -20.89 16.63 -10.78
C GLU A 247 -22.27 16.03 -11.08
N VAL A 248 -22.49 14.74 -10.76
CA VAL A 248 -23.81 14.11 -10.90
C VAL A 248 -24.80 14.69 -9.90
N GLU A 249 -24.40 14.98 -8.67
CA GLU A 249 -25.25 15.66 -7.67
C GLU A 249 -25.75 17.03 -8.17
N LYS A 250 -24.88 17.82 -8.82
CA LYS A 250 -25.22 19.14 -9.35
C LYS A 250 -26.23 19.06 -10.50
N THR A 251 -26.09 18.04 -11.37
CA THR A 251 -26.90 17.93 -12.59
C THR A 251 -28.17 17.08 -12.39
N GLY A 252 -28.17 16.19 -11.41
CA GLY A 252 -29.27 15.23 -11.17
C GLY A 252 -29.40 14.15 -12.25
N ASN A 253 -28.47 14.04 -13.21
CA ASN A 253 -28.58 13.14 -14.37
C ASN A 253 -27.28 12.38 -14.65
N ALA A 254 -27.17 11.20 -14.05
CA ALA A 254 -26.00 10.32 -14.18
C ALA A 254 -25.80 9.83 -15.63
N GLU A 255 -26.88 9.48 -16.36
CA GLU A 255 -26.76 8.99 -17.74
C GLU A 255 -26.20 10.08 -18.69
N ALA A 256 -26.72 11.30 -18.60
CA ALA A 256 -26.23 12.41 -19.41
C ALA A 256 -24.76 12.73 -19.09
N TYR A 257 -24.40 12.73 -17.82
CA TYR A 257 -23.01 12.97 -17.38
C TYR A 257 -22.06 11.92 -17.95
N VAL A 258 -22.38 10.62 -17.82
CA VAL A 258 -21.54 9.52 -18.32
C VAL A 258 -21.36 9.59 -19.83
N LYS A 259 -22.45 9.84 -20.58
CA LYS A 259 -22.40 9.98 -22.04
C LYS A 259 -21.49 11.12 -22.46
N ASP A 260 -21.67 12.30 -21.89
CA ASP A 260 -20.85 13.49 -22.19
C ASP A 260 -19.36 13.24 -21.91
N LEU A 261 -19.03 12.64 -20.76
CA LEU A 261 -17.66 12.31 -20.38
C LEU A 261 -17.01 11.34 -21.37
N LEU A 262 -17.73 10.28 -21.79
CA LEU A 262 -17.23 9.30 -22.75
C LEU A 262 -17.16 9.86 -24.17
N ASP A 263 -18.06 10.76 -24.57
CA ASP A 263 -18.03 11.43 -25.88
C ASP A 263 -16.82 12.37 -25.99
N ARG A 264 -16.40 12.98 -24.90
CA ARG A 264 -15.14 13.73 -24.79
C ARG A 264 -13.90 12.85 -24.70
N LYS A 265 -14.05 11.52 -24.76
CA LYS A 265 -12.97 10.53 -24.60
C LYS A 265 -12.23 10.63 -23.27
N GLU A 266 -12.89 11.13 -22.25
CA GLU A 266 -12.38 11.15 -20.90
C GLU A 266 -12.58 9.78 -20.22
N ARG A 267 -11.76 9.50 -19.23
CA ARG A 267 -11.78 8.20 -18.54
C ARG A 267 -12.75 8.20 -17.39
N LEU A 268 -13.70 7.26 -17.38
CA LEU A 268 -14.48 6.94 -16.18
C LEU A 268 -13.56 6.28 -15.13
N MET A 269 -13.47 6.89 -13.95
CA MET A 269 -12.69 6.38 -12.85
C MET A 269 -13.52 5.39 -12.03
N GLY A 270 -12.87 4.39 -11.44
CA GLY A 270 -13.56 3.38 -10.64
C GLY A 270 -14.10 2.19 -11.44
N PHE A 271 -13.74 2.06 -12.73
CA PHE A 271 -14.18 0.96 -13.59
C PHE A 271 -13.01 0.26 -14.27
N GLY A 272 -13.11 -1.07 -14.37
CA GLY A 272 -12.08 -1.96 -14.92
C GLY A 272 -10.99 -2.32 -13.91
N HIS A 273 -10.47 -3.52 -14.02
CA HIS A 273 -9.43 -4.07 -13.14
C HIS A 273 -8.39 -4.89 -13.91
N ARG A 274 -7.14 -4.92 -13.45
CA ARG A 274 -6.08 -5.73 -14.07
C ARG A 274 -6.22 -7.21 -13.77
N VAL A 275 -6.74 -7.55 -12.58
CA VAL A 275 -6.86 -8.92 -12.08
C VAL A 275 -8.22 -9.50 -12.43
N TYR A 276 -9.32 -8.90 -11.96
CA TYR A 276 -10.66 -9.46 -12.12
C TYR A 276 -11.22 -9.32 -13.52
N ARG A 277 -11.92 -10.37 -13.96
CA ARG A 277 -12.76 -10.43 -15.16
C ARG A 277 -14.25 -10.28 -14.84
N ALA A 278 -14.57 -9.95 -13.60
CA ALA A 278 -15.88 -9.70 -13.05
C ALA A 278 -15.82 -8.51 -12.08
N GLU A 279 -16.89 -8.23 -11.32
CA GLU A 279 -16.92 -7.19 -10.30
C GLU A 279 -15.83 -7.43 -9.24
N ASP A 280 -15.13 -6.38 -8.83
CA ASP A 280 -14.18 -6.43 -7.72
C ASP A 280 -14.91 -6.72 -6.40
N PRO A 281 -14.59 -7.81 -5.67
CA PRO A 281 -15.30 -8.18 -4.45
C PRO A 281 -15.20 -7.09 -3.36
N ARG A 282 -14.15 -6.29 -3.39
CA ARG A 282 -13.99 -5.14 -2.48
C ARG A 282 -15.01 -4.03 -2.77
N ALA A 283 -15.30 -3.78 -4.05
CA ALA A 283 -16.35 -2.84 -4.44
C ALA A 283 -17.72 -3.31 -3.91
N ARG A 284 -18.02 -4.60 -4.04
CA ARG A 284 -19.25 -5.21 -3.56
C ARG A 284 -19.42 -5.10 -2.05
N THR A 285 -18.38 -5.40 -1.28
CA THR A 285 -18.41 -5.28 0.19
C THR A 285 -18.56 -3.83 0.65
N LEU A 286 -17.88 -2.88 0.02
CA LEU A 286 -17.97 -1.46 0.36
C LEU A 286 -19.31 -0.86 -0.05
N ARG A 287 -19.90 -1.27 -1.18
CA ARG A 287 -21.28 -0.90 -1.58
C ARG A 287 -22.27 -1.36 -0.52
N ARG A 288 -22.20 -2.62 -0.07
CA ARG A 288 -23.02 -3.15 1.01
C ARG A 288 -22.85 -2.31 2.29
N THR A 289 -21.63 -2.03 2.69
CA THR A 289 -21.34 -1.20 3.87
C THR A 289 -21.92 0.20 3.74
N ALA A 290 -21.77 0.87 2.60
CA ALA A 290 -22.33 2.20 2.36
C ALA A 290 -23.86 2.20 2.49
N LYS A 291 -24.52 1.15 2.01
CA LYS A 291 -25.97 0.96 2.15
C LYS A 291 -26.40 0.75 3.60
N GLU A 292 -25.73 -0.15 4.33
CA GLU A 292 -26.00 -0.47 5.73
C GLU A 292 -25.79 0.74 6.66
N LEU A 293 -24.82 1.59 6.35
CA LEU A 293 -24.52 2.82 7.08
C LEU A 293 -25.40 4.01 6.65
N ASN A 294 -26.30 3.82 5.68
CA ASN A 294 -27.13 4.88 5.10
C ASN A 294 -26.29 6.08 4.62
N ALA A 295 -25.17 5.82 3.91
CA ALA A 295 -24.32 6.88 3.39
C ALA A 295 -25.14 7.84 2.52
N PRO A 296 -25.11 9.17 2.78
CA PRO A 296 -25.97 10.14 2.09
C PRO A 296 -25.86 10.13 0.57
N ARG A 297 -24.65 9.84 0.04
CA ARG A 297 -24.36 9.79 -1.41
C ARG A 297 -24.62 8.42 -2.04
N TYR A 298 -25.12 7.44 -1.28
CA TYR A 298 -25.34 6.08 -1.78
C TYR A 298 -26.19 6.05 -3.06
N ALA A 299 -27.34 6.71 -3.03
CA ALA A 299 -28.28 6.69 -4.17
C ALA A 299 -27.68 7.33 -5.45
N VAL A 300 -26.93 8.41 -5.29
CA VAL A 300 -26.25 9.08 -6.43
C VAL A 300 -25.13 8.20 -6.98
N ALA A 301 -24.38 7.57 -6.09
CA ALA A 301 -23.31 6.64 -6.48
C ALA A 301 -23.87 5.41 -7.21
N GLU A 302 -24.94 4.81 -6.71
CA GLU A 302 -25.61 3.68 -7.35
C GLU A 302 -26.13 4.05 -8.75
N ALA A 303 -26.76 5.22 -8.90
CA ALA A 303 -27.22 5.71 -10.20
C ALA A 303 -26.07 5.94 -11.19
N LEU A 304 -24.95 6.53 -10.73
CA LEU A 304 -23.77 6.73 -11.54
C LEU A 304 -23.12 5.38 -11.93
N GLU A 305 -23.01 4.45 -11.01
CA GLU A 305 -22.48 3.10 -11.27
C GLU A 305 -23.29 2.39 -12.36
N GLN A 306 -24.61 2.38 -12.23
CA GLN A 306 -25.51 1.75 -13.20
C GLN A 306 -25.41 2.39 -14.60
N ALA A 307 -25.42 3.72 -14.67
CA ALA A 307 -25.27 4.47 -15.91
C ALA A 307 -23.89 4.17 -16.57
N ALA A 308 -22.82 4.16 -15.79
CA ALA A 308 -21.47 3.86 -16.27
C ALA A 308 -21.34 2.44 -16.81
N LEU A 309 -21.83 1.44 -16.07
CA LEU A 309 -21.77 0.03 -16.51
C LEU A 309 -22.58 -0.20 -17.78
N LYS A 310 -23.75 0.44 -17.92
CA LYS A 310 -24.57 0.38 -19.14
C LYS A 310 -23.80 0.92 -20.35
N GLU A 311 -23.32 2.17 -20.27
CA GLU A 311 -22.60 2.80 -21.37
C GLU A 311 -21.28 2.09 -21.72
N LEU A 312 -20.54 1.58 -20.73
CA LEU A 312 -19.30 0.84 -20.95
C LEU A 312 -19.56 -0.47 -21.68
N ARG A 313 -20.61 -1.22 -21.32
CA ARG A 313 -21.00 -2.45 -22.00
C ARG A 313 -21.47 -2.22 -23.44
N GLU A 314 -22.20 -1.13 -23.68
CA GLU A 314 -22.67 -0.77 -25.04
C GLU A 314 -21.51 -0.32 -25.94
N ARG A 315 -20.58 0.50 -25.42
CA ARG A 315 -19.48 1.07 -26.22
C ARG A 315 -18.26 0.19 -26.35
N GLN A 316 -18.03 -0.73 -25.41
CA GLN A 316 -16.86 -1.61 -25.36
C GLN A 316 -17.26 -3.05 -25.01
N PRO A 317 -18.09 -3.74 -25.84
CA PRO A 317 -18.63 -5.06 -25.52
C PRO A 317 -17.54 -6.15 -25.38
N ASP A 318 -16.40 -5.95 -26.01
CA ASP A 318 -15.27 -6.90 -25.96
C ASP A 318 -14.39 -6.75 -24.70
N ARG A 319 -14.72 -5.80 -23.81
CA ARG A 319 -13.95 -5.52 -22.59
C ARG A 319 -14.83 -5.64 -21.36
N VAL A 320 -14.36 -6.40 -20.38
CA VAL A 320 -14.98 -6.43 -19.06
C VAL A 320 -14.51 -5.23 -18.25
N LEU A 321 -15.38 -4.24 -18.06
CA LEU A 321 -15.12 -3.00 -17.34
C LEU A 321 -16.10 -2.86 -16.19
N GLU A 322 -16.01 -3.76 -15.22
CA GLU A 322 -16.85 -3.75 -14.01
C GLU A 322 -16.31 -2.77 -12.95
N THR A 323 -17.13 -2.48 -11.95
CA THR A 323 -16.78 -1.59 -10.84
C THR A 323 -15.61 -2.14 -10.04
N ASN A 324 -14.62 -1.30 -9.76
CA ASN A 324 -13.48 -1.65 -8.92
C ASN A 324 -13.56 -0.99 -7.54
N VAL A 325 -12.64 -1.36 -6.64
CA VAL A 325 -12.63 -0.89 -5.24
C VAL A 325 -12.64 0.63 -5.10
N GLU A 326 -12.02 1.37 -6.03
CA GLU A 326 -11.84 2.82 -5.94
C GLU A 326 -13.17 3.57 -5.94
N PHE A 327 -14.17 3.04 -6.65
CA PHE A 327 -15.49 3.67 -6.74
C PHE A 327 -16.18 3.74 -5.37
N TRP A 328 -16.40 2.58 -4.73
CA TRP A 328 -17.10 2.53 -3.45
C TRP A 328 -16.22 2.94 -2.27
N ALA A 329 -14.89 2.83 -2.40
CA ALA A 329 -13.95 3.39 -1.43
C ALA A 329 -14.11 4.91 -1.31
N ALA A 330 -14.30 5.63 -2.43
CA ALA A 330 -14.54 7.07 -2.39
C ALA A 330 -15.78 7.43 -1.57
N ILE A 331 -16.88 6.68 -1.72
CA ILE A 331 -18.13 6.91 -0.99
C ILE A 331 -17.97 6.64 0.51
N ILE A 332 -17.28 5.56 0.88
CA ILE A 332 -17.03 5.22 2.28
C ILE A 332 -16.13 6.26 2.96
N LEU A 333 -15.07 6.68 2.28
CA LEU A 333 -14.14 7.69 2.81
C LEU A 333 -14.82 9.07 2.93
N ASP A 334 -15.63 9.45 1.94
CA ASP A 334 -16.42 10.68 1.97
C ASP A 334 -17.46 10.65 3.12
N PHE A 335 -18.20 9.54 3.26
CA PHE A 335 -19.13 9.34 4.37
C PHE A 335 -18.45 9.51 5.72
N ALA A 336 -17.25 8.95 5.88
CA ALA A 336 -16.43 9.12 7.07
C ALA A 336 -15.75 10.49 7.15
N GLN A 337 -16.07 11.44 6.29
CA GLN A 337 -15.53 12.80 6.25
C GLN A 337 -14.00 12.84 6.15
N VAL A 338 -13.41 11.89 5.44
CA VAL A 338 -11.98 11.91 5.14
C VAL A 338 -11.73 12.93 4.03
N PRO A 339 -10.87 13.92 4.19
CA PRO A 339 -10.49 14.83 3.12
C PRO A 339 -9.85 14.06 1.95
N ALA A 340 -10.22 14.39 0.72
CA ALA A 340 -9.73 13.72 -0.48
C ALA A 340 -8.20 13.59 -0.57
N PRO A 341 -7.38 14.57 -0.14
CA PRO A 341 -5.92 14.42 -0.11
C PRO A 341 -5.40 13.30 0.80
N LEU A 342 -6.21 12.84 1.77
CA LEU A 342 -5.85 11.75 2.68
C LEU A 342 -6.22 10.35 2.17
N PHE A 343 -6.93 10.22 1.05
CA PHE A 343 -7.41 8.91 0.56
C PHE A 343 -6.26 7.92 0.33
N THR A 344 -5.18 8.34 -0.30
CA THR A 344 -3.99 7.51 -0.49
C THR A 344 -3.33 7.12 0.83
N SER A 345 -3.33 8.03 1.81
CA SER A 345 -2.77 7.76 3.14
C SER A 345 -3.63 6.78 3.95
N MET A 346 -4.96 6.83 3.79
CA MET A 346 -5.87 5.81 4.35
C MET A 346 -5.61 4.44 3.72
N PHE A 347 -5.40 4.40 2.39
CA PHE A 347 -5.04 3.14 1.72
C PHE A 347 -3.69 2.60 2.21
N THR A 348 -2.72 3.47 2.44
CA THR A 348 -1.43 3.13 3.04
C THR A 348 -1.60 2.46 4.41
N ALA A 349 -2.41 3.06 5.29
CA ALA A 349 -2.68 2.51 6.62
C ALA A 349 -3.32 1.12 6.56
N ALA A 350 -4.34 0.94 5.72
CA ALA A 350 -4.99 -0.34 5.51
C ALA A 350 -4.01 -1.43 5.01
N ARG A 351 -3.15 -1.09 4.05
CA ARG A 351 -2.25 -2.04 3.38
C ARG A 351 -1.06 -2.47 4.26
N THR A 352 -0.83 -1.84 5.42
CA THR A 352 0.22 -2.27 6.36
C THR A 352 0.06 -3.74 6.77
N ALA A 353 -1.16 -4.26 6.84
CA ALA A 353 -1.44 -5.65 7.17
C ALA A 353 -0.85 -6.60 6.11
N GLY A 354 -1.21 -6.40 4.84
CA GLY A 354 -0.68 -7.20 3.75
C GLY A 354 0.83 -7.04 3.59
N TRP A 355 1.36 -5.81 3.67
CA TRP A 355 2.81 -5.62 3.61
C TRP A 355 3.54 -6.33 4.74
N SER A 356 3.01 -6.31 5.97
CA SER A 356 3.63 -7.01 7.11
C SER A 356 3.69 -8.52 6.86
N ALA A 357 2.59 -9.12 6.38
CA ALA A 357 2.55 -10.52 6.04
C ALA A 357 3.58 -10.87 4.95
N HIS A 358 3.63 -10.08 3.87
CA HIS A 358 4.56 -10.30 2.76
C HIS A 358 6.03 -10.10 3.14
N ILE A 359 6.35 -9.14 4.01
CA ILE A 359 7.72 -8.92 4.52
C ILE A 359 8.15 -10.10 5.37
N LEU A 360 7.27 -10.60 6.25
CA LEU A 360 7.56 -11.76 7.09
C LEU A 360 7.71 -13.06 6.27
N GLU A 361 6.83 -13.29 5.29
CA GLU A 361 6.94 -14.42 4.37
C GLU A 361 8.24 -14.35 3.57
N GLN A 362 8.62 -13.16 3.06
CA GLN A 362 9.88 -12.96 2.33
C GLN A 362 11.11 -13.23 3.22
N LYS A 363 11.07 -12.83 4.49
CA LYS A 363 12.12 -13.16 5.45
C LYS A 363 12.27 -14.68 5.61
N ARG A 364 11.15 -15.41 5.71
CA ARG A 364 11.13 -16.87 5.86
C ARG A 364 11.66 -17.60 4.63
N THR A 365 11.34 -17.13 3.43
CA THR A 365 11.86 -17.72 2.18
C THR A 365 13.33 -17.40 1.94
N GLY A 366 13.84 -16.32 2.49
CA GLY A 366 15.27 -15.96 2.57
C GLY A 366 15.97 -15.68 1.23
N ARG A 367 15.24 -15.62 0.08
CA ARG A 367 15.86 -15.49 -1.23
C ARG A 367 15.88 -14.03 -1.69
N LEU A 368 17.09 -13.54 -2.03
CA LEU A 368 17.28 -12.21 -2.63
C LEU A 368 16.58 -12.10 -3.99
N ILE A 369 15.71 -11.09 -4.12
CA ILE A 369 15.03 -10.76 -5.37
C ILE A 369 15.96 -9.91 -6.23
N ARG A 370 16.50 -10.49 -7.29
CA ARG A 370 17.49 -9.85 -8.16
C ARG A 370 17.27 -10.25 -9.63
N PRO A 371 16.36 -9.59 -10.35
CA PRO A 371 16.20 -9.82 -11.78
C PRO A 371 17.42 -9.33 -12.56
N SER A 372 17.61 -9.87 -13.76
CA SER A 372 18.63 -9.46 -14.71
C SER A 372 18.10 -8.41 -15.69
N ALA A 373 18.99 -7.62 -16.28
CA ALA A 373 18.68 -6.71 -17.38
C ALA A 373 19.46 -7.10 -18.64
N ARG A 374 18.80 -6.99 -19.80
CA ARG A 374 19.46 -7.08 -21.11
C ARG A 374 19.97 -5.69 -21.48
N TYR A 375 21.28 -5.55 -21.64
CA TYR A 375 21.86 -4.31 -22.12
C TYR A 375 21.59 -4.14 -23.63
N VAL A 376 20.95 -3.03 -23.98
CA VAL A 376 20.60 -2.64 -25.36
C VAL A 376 21.23 -1.29 -25.76
N GLY A 377 22.20 -0.83 -24.99
CA GLY A 377 22.89 0.43 -25.24
C GLY A 377 23.95 0.34 -26.32
N LYS A 378 24.84 1.34 -26.34
CA LYS A 378 25.95 1.42 -27.31
C LYS A 378 26.94 0.28 -27.10
N ALA A 379 27.53 -0.21 -28.19
CA ALA A 379 28.67 -1.13 -28.12
C ALA A 379 29.85 -0.52 -27.35
N ALA A 380 30.78 -1.37 -26.93
CA ALA A 380 32.01 -0.91 -26.26
C ALA A 380 32.71 0.17 -27.10
N ARG A 381 33.04 1.29 -26.48
CA ARG A 381 33.72 2.44 -27.08
C ARG A 381 34.80 2.98 -26.15
N LYS A 382 35.77 3.66 -26.70
CA LYS A 382 36.79 4.30 -25.90
C LYS A 382 36.23 5.55 -25.19
N PRO A 383 36.78 5.93 -24.04
CA PRO A 383 36.35 7.14 -23.34
C PRO A 383 36.52 8.40 -24.22
N GLU A 384 37.54 8.48 -25.02
CA GLU A 384 37.83 9.60 -25.92
C GLU A 384 36.74 9.80 -27.00
N ASP A 385 35.97 8.75 -27.33
CA ASP A 385 34.83 8.80 -28.24
C ASP A 385 33.60 9.41 -27.58
N VAL A 386 33.67 9.74 -26.27
CA VAL A 386 32.56 10.34 -25.51
C VAL A 386 32.78 11.86 -25.41
N LYS A 387 31.80 12.62 -25.88
CA LYS A 387 31.85 14.09 -25.82
C LYS A 387 32.13 14.57 -24.39
N GLY A 388 33.12 15.43 -24.24
CA GLY A 388 33.49 16.07 -22.98
C GLY A 388 34.56 15.30 -22.17
N TRP A 389 35.15 14.23 -22.71
CA TRP A 389 36.19 13.45 -22.02
C TRP A 389 37.35 14.32 -21.56
N ASP A 390 37.97 15.08 -22.48
CA ASP A 390 39.19 15.89 -22.19
C ASP A 390 38.91 16.91 -21.06
N ALA A 391 37.77 17.62 -21.13
CA ALA A 391 37.37 18.57 -20.10
C ALA A 391 37.15 17.90 -18.74
N SER A 392 36.63 16.67 -18.73
CA SER A 392 36.39 15.90 -17.48
C SER A 392 37.72 15.42 -16.86
N VAL A 393 38.68 15.04 -17.68
CA VAL A 393 40.04 14.66 -17.21
C VAL A 393 40.77 15.87 -16.62
N GLU A 394 40.70 17.04 -17.30
CA GLU A 394 41.32 18.28 -16.79
C GLU A 394 40.75 18.73 -15.43
N GLN A 395 39.48 18.46 -15.13
CA GLN A 395 38.91 18.79 -13.83
C GLN A 395 39.51 18.02 -12.65
N LEU A 396 40.00 16.81 -12.87
CA LEU A 396 40.64 16.00 -11.83
C LEU A 396 42.06 16.42 -11.53
N HIS A 397 42.69 17.25 -12.40
CA HIS A 397 44.07 17.68 -12.27
C HIS A 397 44.20 19.16 -11.86
N LYS A 398 43.06 19.85 -11.61
CA LYS A 398 42.98 21.20 -11.05
C LYS A 398 42.71 21.15 -9.55
#